data_9fb6ffc05eb43dc3206d1696286c8ab6
#
_entry.id   9fb6ffc05eb43dc3206d1696286c8ab6
#
_cell.length_a   1.000
_cell.length_b   1.000
_cell.length_c   1.000
_cell.angle_alpha   90.00
_cell.angle_beta   90.00
_cell.angle_gamma   90.00
#
_symmetry.space_group_name_H-M   'P 1'
#
loop_
_entity.id
_entity.type
_entity.pdbx_description
1 polymer ?
#
loop_
_entity_poly.entity_id
_entity_poly.type
_entity_poly.pdbx_seq_one_letter_code
_entity_poly.pdbx_strand_id
1 'polypeptide(L)'
;MGYGGERVNILLEALLIFTLRVLGISIGTLATLMTVQGRKFYAVLANFFSAMVYIVAIGRVVTNLGNVWNIVAYCGGVAVGTLIGMLWEQRLALGFVEVRLISTERGDEMADSLREAGCGVTELYGHGRESLVGIVEAIVPRKNVDAVLEIAKQVDEKAIVTVTEARTVRRGYWRLPMRR
;
A
#
# COMPACT_ATOMS: atom_id res chain seq x y z
N MET A 1 -47.81 19.08 6.61
CA MET A 1 -47.13 18.21 5.60
C MET A 1 -45.71 18.78 5.28
N GLY A 2 -44.83 18.99 6.23
CA GLY A 2 -43.49 19.63 6.06
C GLY A 2 -42.29 18.78 6.55
N TYR A 3 -42.52 17.74 7.30
CA TYR A 3 -41.44 16.97 7.95
C TYR A 3 -40.62 16.05 7.02
N GLY A 4 -41.11 15.71 5.84
CA GLY A 4 -40.38 14.88 4.88
C GLY A 4 -39.25 15.60 4.15
N GLY A 5 -39.47 16.85 3.79
CA GLY A 5 -38.49 17.65 3.03
C GLY A 5 -37.25 18.03 3.83
N GLU A 6 -37.39 18.40 5.11
CA GLU A 6 -36.25 18.74 5.98
C GLU A 6 -35.34 17.53 6.27
N ARG A 7 -35.94 16.36 6.50
CA ARG A 7 -35.15 15.12 6.72
C ARG A 7 -34.37 14.71 5.49
N VAL A 8 -34.95 14.84 4.29
CA VAL A 8 -34.28 14.53 3.04
C VAL A 8 -33.07 15.48 2.81
N ASN A 9 -33.24 16.76 3.10
CA ASN A 9 -32.15 17.73 3.00
C ASN A 9 -31.01 17.43 3.97
N ILE A 10 -31.32 17.07 5.22
CA ILE A 10 -30.31 16.68 6.22
C ILE A 10 -29.53 15.44 5.79
N LEU A 11 -30.20 14.42 5.27
CA LEU A 11 -29.54 13.20 4.78
C LEU A 11 -28.68 13.46 3.55
N LEU A 12 -29.11 14.32 2.63
CA LEU A 12 -28.35 14.70 1.46
C LEU A 12 -27.10 15.51 1.85
N GLU A 13 -27.20 16.42 2.80
CA GLU A 13 -26.05 17.15 3.33
C GLU A 13 -25.04 16.22 4.01
N ALA A 14 -25.50 15.32 4.86
CA ALA A 14 -24.66 14.35 5.55
C ALA A 14 -23.96 13.42 4.54
N LEU A 15 -24.67 12.94 3.50
CA LEU A 15 -24.08 12.14 2.44
C LEU A 15 -23.02 12.91 1.62
N LEU A 16 -23.28 14.17 1.32
CA LEU A 16 -22.33 15.03 0.63
C LEU A 16 -21.05 15.22 1.45
N ILE A 17 -21.20 15.55 2.76
CA ILE A 17 -20.08 15.70 3.68
C ILE A 17 -19.27 14.42 3.78
N PHE A 18 -19.95 13.27 3.94
CA PHE A 18 -19.32 11.96 3.97
C PHE A 18 -18.50 11.70 2.71
N THR A 19 -19.10 11.89 1.53
CA THR A 19 -18.45 11.63 0.24
C THR A 19 -17.24 12.54 0.01
N LEU A 20 -17.37 13.84 0.30
CA LEU A 20 -16.26 14.78 0.23
C LEU A 20 -15.12 14.37 1.16
N ARG A 21 -15.46 13.89 2.37
CA ARG A 21 -14.47 13.48 3.35
C ARG A 21 -13.73 12.21 2.93
N VAL A 22 -14.47 11.21 2.41
CA VAL A 22 -13.88 9.99 1.84
C VAL A 22 -12.90 10.35 0.72
N LEU A 23 -13.30 11.19 -0.24
CA LEU A 23 -12.45 11.62 -1.35
C LEU A 23 -11.21 12.38 -0.86
N GLY A 24 -11.40 13.37 0.02
CA GLY A 24 -10.30 14.18 0.53
C GLY A 24 -9.24 13.37 1.27
N ILE A 25 -9.64 12.43 2.12
CA ILE A 25 -8.73 11.54 2.87
C ILE A 25 -8.04 10.56 1.92
N SER A 26 -8.78 9.95 0.98
CA SER A 26 -8.19 9.02 0.00
C SER A 26 -7.11 9.71 -0.85
N ILE A 27 -7.37 10.93 -1.32
CA ILE A 27 -6.37 11.74 -2.07
C ILE A 27 -5.18 12.08 -1.16
N GLY A 28 -5.42 12.46 0.10
CA GLY A 28 -4.37 12.76 1.08
C GLY A 28 -3.45 11.56 1.37
N THR A 29 -4.02 10.36 1.49
CA THR A 29 -3.25 9.13 1.64
C THR A 29 -2.35 8.87 0.43
N LEU A 30 -2.87 9.04 -0.79
CA LEU A 30 -2.06 8.94 -2.01
C LEU A 30 -0.97 10.03 -2.08
N ALA A 31 -1.25 11.25 -1.63
CA ALA A 31 -0.27 12.32 -1.57
C ALA A 31 0.89 11.98 -0.64
N THR A 32 0.60 11.39 0.53
CA THR A 32 1.61 10.90 1.46
C THR A 32 2.47 9.82 0.83
N LEU A 33 1.88 8.86 0.13
CA LEU A 33 2.58 7.82 -0.59
C LEU A 33 3.52 8.41 -1.67
N MET A 34 3.05 9.38 -2.46
CA MET A 34 3.87 10.07 -3.47
C MET A 34 5.04 10.83 -2.83
N THR A 35 4.83 11.38 -1.63
CA THR A 35 5.89 12.05 -0.86
C THR A 35 6.99 11.08 -0.45
N VAL A 36 6.63 9.91 0.09
CA VAL A 36 7.58 8.86 0.48
C VAL A 36 8.35 8.33 -0.73
N GLN A 37 7.70 8.23 -1.90
CA GLN A 37 8.34 7.83 -3.15
C GLN A 37 9.21 8.91 -3.80
N GLY A 38 9.29 10.11 -3.22
CA GLY A 38 10.07 11.23 -3.76
C GLY A 38 9.47 11.90 -5.00
N ARG A 39 8.21 11.61 -5.34
CA ARG A 39 7.49 12.21 -6.49
C ARG A 39 6.91 13.58 -6.12
N LYS A 40 7.78 14.55 -5.94
CA LYS A 40 7.47 15.88 -5.37
C LYS A 40 6.30 16.59 -6.06
N PHE A 41 6.27 16.64 -7.39
CA PHE A 41 5.23 17.36 -8.14
C PHE A 41 3.83 16.76 -7.91
N TYR A 42 3.70 15.44 -8.02
CA TYR A 42 2.42 14.75 -7.80
C TYR A 42 1.96 14.85 -6.35
N ALA A 43 2.89 14.78 -5.39
CA ALA A 43 2.59 14.94 -3.98
C ALA A 43 2.02 16.34 -3.67
N VAL A 44 2.65 17.40 -4.18
CA VAL A 44 2.18 18.77 -3.99
C VAL A 44 0.79 18.98 -4.59
N LEU A 45 0.59 18.50 -5.83
CA LEU A 45 -0.70 18.63 -6.51
C LEU A 45 -1.82 17.88 -5.77
N ALA A 46 -1.55 16.65 -5.35
CA ALA A 46 -2.52 15.84 -4.59
C ALA A 46 -2.86 16.47 -3.23
N ASN A 47 -1.85 17.00 -2.51
CA ASN A 47 -2.07 17.71 -1.24
C ASN A 47 -2.92 18.99 -1.44
N PHE A 48 -2.70 19.73 -2.53
CA PHE A 48 -3.50 20.90 -2.85
C PHE A 48 -4.98 20.53 -3.03
N PHE A 49 -5.28 19.51 -3.83
CA PHE A 49 -6.67 19.06 -4.03
C PHE A 49 -7.28 18.50 -2.75
N SER A 50 -6.52 17.72 -1.96
CA SER A 50 -6.98 17.23 -0.67
C SER A 50 -7.35 18.38 0.28
N ALA A 51 -6.53 19.44 0.34
CA ALA A 51 -6.80 20.62 1.15
C ALA A 51 -8.05 21.38 0.68
N MET A 52 -8.26 21.52 -0.63
CA MET A 52 -9.49 22.14 -1.16
C MET A 52 -10.74 21.38 -0.73
N VAL A 53 -10.73 20.07 -0.91
CA VAL A 53 -11.86 19.20 -0.50
C VAL A 53 -12.08 19.28 1.01
N TYR A 54 -10.99 19.33 1.79
CA TYR A 54 -11.08 19.49 3.25
C TYR A 54 -11.78 20.77 3.66
N ILE A 55 -11.39 21.91 3.09
CA ILE A 55 -11.99 23.22 3.44
C ILE A 55 -13.48 23.24 3.10
N VAL A 56 -13.88 22.69 1.95
CA VAL A 56 -15.30 22.60 1.57
C VAL A 56 -16.08 21.71 2.53
N ALA A 57 -15.52 20.55 2.89
CA ALA A 57 -16.20 19.62 3.80
C ALA A 57 -16.36 20.21 5.22
N ILE A 58 -15.30 20.80 5.77
CA ILE A 58 -15.36 21.40 7.12
C ILE A 58 -16.27 22.63 7.16
N GLY A 59 -16.26 23.44 6.10
CA GLY A 59 -17.16 24.59 5.99
C GLY A 59 -18.64 24.20 6.08
N ARG A 60 -19.03 23.08 5.47
CA ARG A 60 -20.39 22.53 5.56
C ARG A 60 -20.73 22.07 6.98
N VAL A 61 -19.80 21.44 7.68
CA VAL A 61 -20.02 20.99 9.07
C VAL A 61 -20.15 22.17 10.02
N VAL A 62 -19.28 23.18 9.88
CA VAL A 62 -19.26 24.34 10.80
C VAL A 62 -20.50 25.21 10.66
N THR A 63 -21.08 25.33 9.46
CA THR A 63 -22.33 26.07 9.25
C THR A 63 -23.54 25.42 9.91
N ASN A 64 -23.50 24.11 10.23
CA ASN A 64 -24.60 23.34 10.81
C ASN A 64 -24.12 22.42 11.95
N LEU A 65 -23.35 22.96 12.89
CA LEU A 65 -22.80 22.20 14.05
C LEU A 65 -23.88 21.61 14.96
N GLY A 66 -25.11 22.17 14.96
CA GLY A 66 -26.23 21.61 15.72
C GLY A 66 -26.74 20.26 15.19
N ASN A 67 -26.33 19.88 13.99
CA ASN A 67 -26.74 18.61 13.38
C ASN A 67 -25.72 17.51 13.62
N VAL A 68 -25.99 16.64 14.59
CA VAL A 68 -25.12 15.49 14.95
C VAL A 68 -24.86 14.57 13.75
N TRP A 69 -25.79 14.44 12.81
CA TRP A 69 -25.63 13.60 11.61
C TRP A 69 -24.52 14.08 10.69
N ASN A 70 -24.33 15.41 10.59
CA ASN A 70 -23.22 15.99 9.81
C ASN A 70 -21.86 15.66 10.45
N ILE A 71 -21.78 15.68 11.78
CA ILE A 71 -20.57 15.33 12.53
C ILE A 71 -20.26 13.84 12.36
N VAL A 72 -21.26 12.97 12.51
CA VAL A 72 -21.11 11.52 12.32
C VAL A 72 -20.70 11.19 10.87
N ALA A 73 -21.32 11.83 9.89
CA ALA A 73 -20.98 11.69 8.48
C ALA A 73 -19.53 12.11 8.18
N TYR A 74 -19.09 13.22 8.77
CA TYR A 74 -17.71 13.69 8.64
C TYR A 74 -16.71 12.70 9.23
N CYS A 75 -16.91 12.25 10.46
CA CYS A 75 -16.03 11.29 11.13
C CYS A 75 -16.04 9.92 10.45
N GLY A 76 -17.22 9.44 10.04
CA GLY A 76 -17.38 8.21 9.28
C GLY A 76 -16.66 8.28 7.93
N GLY A 77 -16.75 9.44 7.25
CA GLY A 77 -16.03 9.69 5.99
C GLY A 77 -14.51 9.64 6.14
N VAL A 78 -13.97 10.10 7.29
CA VAL A 78 -12.53 9.98 7.60
C VAL A 78 -12.15 8.49 7.71
N ALA A 79 -12.89 7.72 8.49
CA ALA A 79 -12.60 6.31 8.71
C ALA A 79 -12.64 5.50 7.40
N VAL A 80 -13.71 5.65 6.62
CA VAL A 80 -13.88 4.97 5.33
C VAL A 80 -12.84 5.46 4.31
N GLY A 81 -12.57 6.77 4.25
CA GLY A 81 -11.56 7.34 3.36
C GLY A 81 -10.15 6.83 3.65
N THR A 82 -9.80 6.66 4.93
CA THR A 82 -8.53 6.06 5.33
C THR A 82 -8.45 4.61 4.87
N LEU A 83 -9.49 3.82 5.09
CA LEU A 83 -9.55 2.42 4.65
C LEU A 83 -9.38 2.30 3.12
N ILE A 84 -10.11 3.11 2.35
CA ILE A 84 -10.01 3.12 0.88
C ILE A 84 -8.60 3.54 0.45
N GLY A 85 -8.02 4.57 1.09
CA GLY A 85 -6.66 5.02 0.80
C GLY A 85 -5.62 3.92 1.03
N MET A 86 -5.71 3.17 2.14
CA MET A 86 -4.84 2.02 2.44
C MET A 86 -5.03 0.87 1.44
N LEU A 87 -6.26 0.55 1.05
CA LEU A 87 -6.53 -0.48 0.05
C LEU A 87 -5.97 -0.10 -1.33
N TRP A 88 -6.04 1.19 -1.70
CA TRP A 88 -5.43 1.67 -2.94
C TRP A 88 -3.90 1.62 -2.88
N GLU A 89 -3.31 1.98 -1.75
CA GLU A 89 -1.86 1.84 -1.54
C GLU A 89 -1.40 0.40 -1.76
N GLN A 90 -2.07 -0.55 -1.14
CA GLN A 90 -1.77 -1.98 -1.29
C GLN A 90 -1.92 -2.45 -2.74
N ARG A 91 -2.98 -2.03 -3.45
CA ARG A 91 -3.20 -2.40 -4.86
C ARG A 91 -2.23 -1.77 -5.82
N LEU A 92 -1.85 -0.52 -5.58
CA LEU A 92 -0.83 0.15 -6.41
C LEU A 92 0.53 -0.53 -6.28
N ALA A 93 0.80 -1.20 -5.15
CA ALA A 93 2.01 -1.97 -4.87
C ALA A 93 3.28 -1.32 -5.48
N LEU A 94 3.34 0.02 -5.34
CA LEU A 94 4.42 0.82 -5.93
C LEU A 94 5.71 0.61 -5.16
N GLY A 95 6.81 0.43 -5.88
CA GLY A 95 8.13 0.30 -5.30
C GLY A 95 8.76 -1.08 -5.48
N PHE A 96 9.93 -1.22 -4.89
CA PHE A 96 10.71 -2.45 -4.87
C PHE A 96 10.88 -2.91 -3.43
N VAL A 97 11.03 -4.20 -3.27
CA VAL A 97 11.34 -4.82 -1.99
C VAL A 97 12.55 -5.73 -2.16
N GLU A 98 13.31 -5.86 -1.12
CA GLU A 98 14.33 -6.87 -0.95
C GLU A 98 13.67 -8.07 -0.23
N VAL A 99 13.67 -9.21 -0.89
CA VAL A 99 13.24 -10.48 -0.32
C VAL A 99 14.49 -11.25 0.04
N ARG A 100 14.66 -11.56 1.32
CA ARG A 100 15.74 -12.37 1.85
C ARG A 100 15.16 -13.69 2.32
N LEU A 101 15.69 -14.76 1.77
CA LEU A 101 15.31 -16.13 2.06
C LEU A 101 16.49 -16.84 2.72
N ILE A 102 16.26 -17.51 3.85
CA ILE A 102 17.31 -18.22 4.56
C ILE A 102 16.87 -19.68 4.68
N SER A 103 17.64 -20.58 4.06
CA SER A 103 17.42 -22.02 4.13
C SER A 103 18.66 -22.71 4.67
N THR A 104 18.46 -23.72 5.51
CA THR A 104 19.54 -24.52 6.09
C THR A 104 20.05 -25.62 5.16
N GLU A 105 19.24 -26.08 4.20
CA GLU A 105 19.54 -27.25 3.38
C GLU A 105 19.43 -27.02 1.88
N ARG A 106 18.58 -26.08 1.45
CA ARG A 106 18.18 -25.91 0.04
C ARG A 106 18.42 -24.51 -0.51
N GLY A 107 19.45 -23.81 -0.02
CA GLY A 107 19.76 -22.43 -0.45
C GLY A 107 20.06 -22.34 -1.94
N ASP A 108 20.90 -23.24 -2.47
CA ASP A 108 21.30 -23.28 -3.89
C ASP A 108 20.10 -23.52 -4.80
N GLU A 109 19.26 -24.52 -4.46
CA GLU A 109 18.03 -24.85 -5.21
C GLU A 109 17.03 -23.67 -5.19
N MET A 110 16.95 -22.95 -4.08
CA MET A 110 16.17 -21.74 -3.93
C MET A 110 16.66 -20.63 -4.88
N ALA A 111 17.97 -20.42 -4.92
CA ALA A 111 18.59 -19.44 -5.80
C ALA A 111 18.36 -19.78 -7.27
N ASP A 112 18.51 -21.04 -7.66
CA ASP A 112 18.33 -21.49 -9.03
C ASP A 112 16.86 -21.40 -9.48
N SER A 113 15.92 -21.81 -8.64
CA SER A 113 14.48 -21.68 -8.92
C SER A 113 14.06 -20.23 -9.13
N LEU A 114 14.61 -19.29 -8.36
CA LEU A 114 14.33 -17.86 -8.54
C LEU A 114 15.01 -17.29 -9.78
N ARG A 115 16.21 -17.77 -10.14
CA ARG A 115 16.90 -17.39 -11.39
C ARG A 115 16.11 -17.86 -12.62
N GLU A 116 15.61 -19.09 -12.60
CA GLU A 116 14.76 -19.65 -13.65
C GLU A 116 13.46 -18.85 -13.80
N ALA A 117 12.89 -18.37 -12.69
CA ALA A 117 11.75 -17.47 -12.71
C ALA A 117 12.08 -16.05 -13.21
N GLY A 118 13.35 -15.75 -13.51
CA GLY A 118 13.80 -14.46 -14.04
C GLY A 118 14.08 -13.40 -12.98
N CYS A 119 14.28 -13.78 -11.73
CA CYS A 119 14.74 -12.87 -10.69
C CYS A 119 16.26 -12.69 -10.74
N GLY A 120 16.72 -11.47 -10.49
CA GLY A 120 18.12 -11.22 -10.13
C GLY A 120 18.35 -11.65 -8.70
N VAL A 121 19.21 -12.64 -8.49
CA VAL A 121 19.43 -13.26 -7.19
C VAL A 121 20.90 -13.16 -6.79
N THR A 122 21.14 -12.75 -5.57
CA THR A 122 22.44 -12.84 -4.90
C THR A 122 22.38 -13.95 -3.87
N GLU A 123 23.37 -14.83 -3.90
CA GLU A 123 23.50 -15.95 -2.99
C GLU A 123 24.69 -15.73 -2.07
N LEU A 124 24.48 -15.96 -0.80
CA LEU A 124 25.44 -15.79 0.29
C LEU A 124 25.35 -16.99 1.23
N TYR A 125 26.43 -17.28 1.93
CA TYR A 125 26.44 -18.32 2.95
C TYR A 125 26.76 -17.69 4.31
N GLY A 126 25.99 -18.09 5.31
CA GLY A 126 26.15 -17.64 6.68
C GLY A 126 26.35 -18.81 7.64
N HIS A 127 26.85 -18.55 8.83
CA HIS A 127 26.88 -19.53 9.92
C HIS A 127 25.58 -19.43 10.72
N GLY A 128 24.75 -20.45 10.64
CA GLY A 128 23.59 -20.64 11.51
C GLY A 128 24.01 -21.22 12.88
N ARG A 129 23.02 -21.57 13.69
CA ARG A 129 23.28 -22.14 15.02
C ARG A 129 24.00 -23.50 14.97
N GLU A 130 23.66 -24.33 14.02
CA GLU A 130 24.11 -25.74 13.95
C GLU A 130 24.89 -26.02 12.65
N SER A 131 24.66 -25.28 11.60
CA SER A 131 25.25 -25.53 10.28
C SER A 131 25.41 -24.23 9.48
N LEU A 132 26.03 -24.35 8.29
CA LEU A 132 25.98 -23.31 7.27
C LEU A 132 24.54 -23.16 6.78
N VAL A 133 24.14 -21.93 6.53
CA VAL A 133 22.82 -21.58 5.96
C VAL A 133 23.02 -20.82 4.64
N GLY A 134 22.23 -21.18 3.64
CA GLY A 134 22.14 -20.44 2.40
C GLY A 134 21.23 -19.22 2.58
N ILE A 135 21.73 -18.06 2.20
CA ILE A 135 20.99 -16.78 2.21
C ILE A 135 20.82 -16.35 0.77
N VAL A 136 19.58 -16.23 0.33
CA VAL A 136 19.22 -15.84 -1.03
C VAL A 136 18.53 -14.49 -0.99
N GLU A 137 19.12 -13.50 -1.65
CA GLU A 137 18.59 -12.13 -1.70
C GLU A 137 18.13 -11.79 -3.11
N ALA A 138 16.89 -11.32 -3.24
CA ALA A 138 16.33 -10.86 -4.49
C ALA A 138 15.64 -9.50 -4.31
N ILE A 139 15.95 -8.55 -5.18
CA ILE A 139 15.21 -7.28 -5.23
C ILE A 139 14.15 -7.42 -6.33
N VAL A 140 12.89 -7.30 -5.94
CA VAL A 140 11.77 -7.50 -6.86
C VAL A 140 10.75 -6.37 -6.73
N PRO A 141 9.96 -6.08 -7.79
CA PRO A 141 8.80 -5.21 -7.66
C PRO A 141 7.84 -5.75 -6.59
N ARG A 142 7.29 -4.89 -5.73
CA ARG A 142 6.38 -5.28 -4.64
C ARG A 142 5.22 -6.16 -5.11
N LYS A 143 4.70 -5.92 -6.32
CA LYS A 143 3.64 -6.72 -6.95
C LYS A 143 4.02 -8.18 -7.24
N ASN A 144 5.30 -8.50 -7.24
CA ASN A 144 5.82 -9.83 -7.57
C ASN A 144 6.24 -10.62 -6.31
N VAL A 145 6.08 -10.04 -5.12
CA VAL A 145 6.48 -10.67 -3.85
C VAL A 145 5.77 -12.01 -3.68
N ASP A 146 4.44 -12.04 -3.88
CA ASP A 146 3.66 -13.27 -3.70
C ASP A 146 4.16 -14.42 -4.58
N ALA A 147 4.58 -14.13 -5.82
CA ALA A 147 5.15 -15.14 -6.70
C ALA A 147 6.50 -15.67 -6.20
N VAL A 148 7.35 -14.80 -5.64
CA VAL A 148 8.62 -15.19 -5.02
C VAL A 148 8.39 -16.03 -3.78
N LEU A 149 7.42 -15.67 -2.94
CA LEU A 149 7.06 -16.42 -1.74
C LEU A 149 6.52 -17.83 -2.09
N GLU A 150 5.74 -17.93 -3.16
CA GLU A 150 5.22 -19.21 -3.64
C GLU A 150 6.34 -20.13 -4.11
N ILE A 151 7.31 -19.61 -4.88
CA ILE A 151 8.50 -20.38 -5.29
C ILE A 151 9.30 -20.83 -4.08
N ALA A 152 9.54 -19.90 -3.14
CA ALA A 152 10.28 -20.21 -1.92
C ALA A 152 9.62 -21.34 -1.12
N LYS A 153 8.30 -21.29 -0.96
CA LYS A 153 7.53 -22.29 -0.25
C LYS A 153 7.57 -23.68 -0.93
N GLN A 154 7.58 -23.71 -2.27
CA GLN A 154 7.68 -24.95 -3.02
C GLN A 154 9.05 -25.62 -2.86
N VAL A 155 10.13 -24.84 -2.75
CA VAL A 155 11.47 -25.35 -2.57
C VAL A 155 11.72 -25.76 -1.11
N ASP A 156 11.45 -24.86 -0.17
CA ASP A 156 11.66 -25.14 1.26
C ASP A 156 10.59 -24.45 2.10
N GLU A 157 9.62 -25.22 2.59
CA GLU A 157 8.53 -24.70 3.43
C GLU A 157 9.02 -24.15 4.78
N LYS A 158 10.21 -24.55 5.23
CA LYS A 158 10.82 -24.12 6.50
C LYS A 158 11.73 -22.92 6.34
N ALA A 159 11.96 -22.44 5.12
CA ALA A 159 12.80 -21.27 4.87
C ALA A 159 12.29 -20.04 5.62
N ILE A 160 13.19 -19.31 6.25
CA ILE A 160 12.86 -18.02 6.87
C ILE A 160 12.81 -16.97 5.79
N VAL A 161 11.70 -16.25 5.70
CA VAL A 161 11.49 -15.21 4.71
C VAL A 161 11.36 -13.86 5.38
N THR A 162 12.15 -12.89 4.91
CA THR A 162 12.06 -11.49 5.32
C THR A 162 11.85 -10.61 4.09
N VAL A 163 10.89 -9.70 4.14
CA VAL A 163 10.61 -8.74 3.09
C VAL A 163 10.83 -7.34 3.64
N THR A 164 11.75 -6.59 3.02
CA THR A 164 12.14 -5.24 3.44
C THR A 164 11.90 -4.25 2.32
N GLU A 165 11.32 -3.09 2.60
CA GLU A 165 11.11 -2.06 1.59
C GLU A 165 12.43 -1.44 1.12
N ALA A 166 12.66 -1.47 -0.19
CA ALA A 166 13.81 -0.81 -0.80
C ALA A 166 13.45 0.62 -1.22
N ARG A 167 13.95 1.62 -0.49
CA ARG A 167 13.64 3.05 -0.75
C ARG A 167 14.08 3.55 -2.12
N THR A 168 15.22 3.07 -2.61
CA THR A 168 15.76 3.50 -3.91
C THR A 168 16.51 2.37 -4.56
N VAL A 169 16.04 1.93 -5.72
CA VAL A 169 16.73 0.94 -6.55
C VAL A 169 17.14 1.60 -7.86
N ARG A 170 18.45 1.62 -8.14
CA ARG A 170 19.02 2.15 -9.39
C ARG A 170 19.69 1.01 -10.12
N ARG A 171 19.09 0.50 -11.18
CA ARG A 171 19.51 -0.64 -11.97
C ARG A 171 19.24 -1.97 -11.25
N GLY A 172 18.82 -2.97 -12.00
CA GLY A 172 18.52 -4.31 -11.49
C GLY A 172 18.04 -5.22 -12.61
N TYR A 173 18.05 -6.51 -12.34
CA TYR A 173 17.63 -7.54 -13.28
C TYR A 173 16.31 -8.14 -12.79
N TRP A 174 15.20 -7.83 -13.49
CA TRP A 174 13.86 -8.35 -13.18
C TRP A 174 13.10 -8.67 -14.46
N ARG A 175 13.19 -9.91 -14.87
CA ARG A 175 12.38 -10.48 -15.95
C ARG A 175 11.47 -11.57 -15.40
N LEU A 176 10.57 -11.24 -14.46
CA LEU A 176 9.46 -12.14 -14.16
C LEU A 176 8.46 -12.05 -15.32
N PRO A 177 8.09 -13.17 -15.96
CA PRO A 177 7.00 -13.16 -16.91
C PRO A 177 5.73 -12.70 -16.22
N MET A 178 5.10 -11.64 -16.74
CA MET A 178 3.80 -11.21 -16.25
C MET A 178 2.81 -12.36 -16.48
N ARG A 179 2.34 -12.95 -15.39
CA ARG A 179 1.18 -13.84 -15.44
C ARG A 179 0.00 -13.02 -15.97
N ARG A 180 -0.48 -13.34 -17.18
CA ARG A 180 -1.71 -12.84 -17.78
C ARG A 180 -2.93 -13.33 -17.01
#